data_f9134e40fbc23ca8c25c7f9681ca5558
#
_entry.id   f9134e40fbc23ca8c25c7f9681ca5558
#
_cell.length_a   1.000
_cell.length_b   1.000
_cell.length_c   1.000
_cell.angle_alpha   90.00
_cell.angle_beta   90.00
_cell.angle_gamma   90.00
#
_symmetry.space_group_name_H-M   'P 1'
#
loop_
_entity.id
_entity.type
_entity.pdbx_description
1 polymer ?
#
loop_
_entity_poly.entity_id
_entity_poly.type
_entity_poly.pdbx_seq_one_letter_code
_entity_poly.pdbx_strand_id
1 'polypeptide(L)'
;MKISSIWRKLRHQQALGFSVLLAVCLVFIGCSPAQSAGGNPVDPKLKEQVLQIIRENPQAILESVQAYQQQQQETLKAAQQSFLQEMKTTPKSAIGDSPSTGATSQQIVLLEFSDFQCPFCARAHDTVKQFMAKHQDKVTLAYKHFPLTSIHPQALPAAKAAWAAQQQGKFWEYYNALFEGQKQLGEELYGSIAQKLNLKLDKFNSDRNSPAAEAAIGKDVQLAQKLGIEGTPFFIMNGKTFSGAIELAEMESILASISK
;
A
#
# COMPACT_ATOMS: atom_id res chain seq x y z
N MET A 1 17.02 20.78 -72.86
CA MET A 1 18.37 21.18 -72.39
C MET A 1 18.26 22.42 -71.56
N LYS A 2 18.42 22.38 -70.26
CA LYS A 2 18.60 23.45 -69.23
C LYS A 2 17.80 23.11 -67.92
N ILE A 3 18.10 21.98 -67.27
CA ILE A 3 17.62 21.70 -65.92
C ILE A 3 18.80 21.36 -64.97
N SER A 4 20.03 21.24 -65.49
CA SER A 4 21.20 20.80 -64.70
C SER A 4 21.95 21.87 -63.96
N SER A 5 21.65 23.18 -64.17
CA SER A 5 22.38 24.27 -63.56
C SER A 5 21.75 24.80 -62.23
N ILE A 6 20.49 24.54 -62.01
CA ILE A 6 19.77 25.01 -60.81
C ILE A 6 20.07 24.12 -59.58
N TRP A 7 20.32 22.83 -59.80
CA TRP A 7 20.64 21.89 -58.71
C TRP A 7 22.04 22.07 -58.11
N ARG A 8 22.95 22.65 -58.85
CA ARG A 8 24.33 22.88 -58.40
C ARG A 8 24.47 24.10 -57.49
N LYS A 9 23.61 25.14 -57.66
CA LYS A 9 23.59 26.31 -56.78
C LYS A 9 22.91 26.05 -55.44
N LEU A 10 21.92 25.18 -55.37
CA LEU A 10 21.23 24.83 -54.13
C LEU A 10 22.09 23.99 -53.20
N ARG A 11 22.99 23.14 -53.74
CA ARG A 11 23.89 22.31 -52.92
C ARG A 11 24.99 23.10 -52.21
N HIS A 12 25.45 24.24 -52.80
CA HIS A 12 26.49 25.06 -52.19
C HIS A 12 25.97 25.98 -51.08
N GLN A 13 24.69 26.36 -51.11
CA GLN A 13 24.10 27.13 -50.02
C GLN A 13 23.75 26.29 -48.80
N GLN A 14 23.44 25.00 -48.96
CA GLN A 14 23.21 24.11 -47.85
C GLN A 14 24.49 23.69 -47.11
N ALA A 15 25.63 23.60 -47.79
CA ALA A 15 26.90 23.24 -47.18
C ALA A 15 27.48 24.36 -46.29
N LEU A 16 27.22 25.63 -46.63
CA LEU A 16 27.67 26.78 -45.80
C LEU A 16 26.78 27.03 -44.57
N GLY A 17 25.48 26.71 -44.65
CA GLY A 17 24.56 26.81 -43.52
C GLY A 17 24.82 25.78 -42.41
N PHE A 18 25.26 24.57 -42.77
CA PHE A 18 25.54 23.49 -41.79
C PHE A 18 26.86 23.70 -41.04
N SER A 19 27.86 24.33 -41.65
CA SER A 19 29.14 24.57 -40.98
C SER A 19 29.08 25.74 -39.98
N VAL A 20 28.18 26.70 -40.15
CA VAL A 20 28.00 27.81 -39.19
C VAL A 20 27.15 27.38 -38.01
N LEU A 21 26.17 26.46 -38.22
CA LEU A 21 25.37 25.94 -37.13
C LEU A 21 26.17 24.98 -36.21
N LEU A 22 27.14 24.24 -36.77
CA LEU A 22 28.01 23.35 -35.98
C LEU A 22 29.01 24.11 -35.11
N ALA A 23 29.46 25.30 -35.56
CA ALA A 23 30.38 26.13 -34.79
C ALA A 23 29.71 26.89 -33.62
N VAL A 24 28.41 27.18 -33.73
CA VAL A 24 27.66 27.84 -32.65
C VAL A 24 27.22 26.85 -31.55
N CYS A 25 27.02 25.56 -31.86
CA CYS A 25 26.66 24.54 -30.87
C CYS A 25 27.84 24.08 -29.97
N LEU A 26 29.09 24.35 -30.34
CA LEU A 26 30.27 23.98 -29.56
C LEU A 26 30.65 24.98 -28.45
N VAL A 27 30.03 26.15 -28.39
CA VAL A 27 30.31 27.16 -27.36
C VAL A 27 29.39 27.08 -26.15
N PHE A 28 28.29 26.24 -26.20
CA PHE A 28 27.35 26.12 -25.09
C PHE A 28 27.34 24.75 -24.37
N ILE A 29 28.32 23.87 -24.63
CA ILE A 29 28.57 22.72 -23.78
C ILE A 29 29.58 23.12 -22.70
N GLY A 30 29.24 24.15 -21.94
CA GLY A 30 29.72 24.33 -20.60
C GLY A 30 28.98 23.29 -19.73
N CYS A 31 29.58 22.12 -19.50
CA CYS A 31 29.19 21.28 -18.38
C CYS A 31 29.34 22.12 -17.11
N SER A 32 28.24 22.74 -16.67
CA SER A 32 28.11 23.06 -15.26
C SER A 32 28.03 21.71 -14.53
N PRO A 33 29.01 21.37 -13.70
CA PRO A 33 28.80 20.25 -12.79
C PRO A 33 27.54 20.57 -11.99
N ALA A 34 26.56 19.68 -12.00
CA ALA A 34 25.46 19.73 -11.06
C ALA A 34 26.10 19.91 -9.68
N GLN A 35 26.01 21.13 -9.14
CA GLN A 35 26.33 21.37 -7.75
C GLN A 35 25.33 20.50 -6.97
N SER A 36 25.81 19.33 -6.54
CA SER A 36 25.21 18.65 -5.40
C SER A 36 25.02 19.75 -4.35
N ALA A 37 23.79 19.88 -3.85
CA ALA A 37 23.49 20.76 -2.72
C ALA A 37 24.27 20.23 -1.51
N GLY A 38 25.57 20.46 -1.50
CA GLY A 38 26.43 20.32 -0.36
C GLY A 38 26.05 21.49 0.55
N GLY A 39 25.35 21.17 1.64
CA GLY A 39 25.15 22.14 2.70
C GLY A 39 26.51 22.73 3.04
N ASN A 40 26.58 24.05 3.16
CA ASN A 40 27.80 24.74 3.60
C ASN A 40 28.35 23.99 4.81
N PRO A 41 29.64 23.64 4.83
CA PRO A 41 30.24 22.97 5.99
C PRO A 41 29.99 23.84 7.22
N VAL A 42 29.25 23.29 8.18
CA VAL A 42 28.96 23.99 9.45
C VAL A 42 30.32 24.30 10.10
N ASP A 43 30.51 25.56 10.49
CA ASP A 43 31.73 25.99 11.20
C ASP A 43 32.01 25.01 12.36
N PRO A 44 33.19 24.38 12.44
CA PRO A 44 33.54 23.44 13.49
C PRO A 44 33.35 24.02 14.89
N LYS A 45 33.61 25.31 15.09
CA LYS A 45 33.40 26.00 16.36
C LYS A 45 31.92 26.11 16.70
N LEU A 46 31.07 26.44 15.73
CA LEU A 46 29.63 26.48 15.91
C LEU A 46 29.07 25.10 16.23
N LYS A 47 29.54 24.05 15.53
CA LYS A 47 29.19 22.66 15.81
C LYS A 47 29.49 22.27 17.25
N GLU A 48 30.70 22.58 17.74
CA GLU A 48 31.09 22.26 19.14
C GLU A 48 30.24 23.02 20.14
N GLN A 49 29.99 24.32 19.91
CA GLN A 49 29.11 25.11 20.77
C GLN A 49 27.69 24.52 20.87
N VAL A 50 27.11 24.12 19.73
CA VAL A 50 25.78 23.51 19.70
C VAL A 50 25.77 22.17 20.47
N LEU A 51 26.79 21.32 20.26
CA LEU A 51 26.90 20.07 20.99
C LEU A 51 27.08 20.28 22.49
N GLN A 52 27.79 21.32 22.90
CA GLN A 52 27.96 21.67 24.32
C GLN A 52 26.62 22.12 24.92
N ILE A 53 25.88 23.01 24.25
CA ILE A 53 24.54 23.46 24.70
C ILE A 53 23.59 22.25 24.86
N ILE A 54 23.60 21.32 23.90
CA ILE A 54 22.78 20.09 23.96
C ILE A 54 23.15 19.25 25.18
N ARG A 55 24.44 19.06 25.46
CA ARG A 55 24.94 18.28 26.63
C ARG A 55 24.61 18.93 27.96
N GLU A 56 24.65 20.27 28.00
CA GLU A 56 24.35 21.06 29.21
C GLU A 56 22.85 21.18 29.51
N ASN A 57 22.00 20.96 28.46
CA ASN A 57 20.54 21.12 28.58
C ASN A 57 19.79 19.84 28.14
N PRO A 58 20.07 18.64 28.70
CA PRO A 58 19.44 17.39 28.31
C PRO A 58 17.92 17.43 28.53
N GLN A 59 17.44 18.19 29.50
CA GLN A 59 16.02 18.33 29.79
C GLN A 59 15.25 18.96 28.64
N ALA A 60 15.79 19.97 27.97
CA ALA A 60 15.15 20.62 26.82
C ALA A 60 14.99 19.64 25.63
N ILE A 61 15.94 18.71 25.45
CA ILE A 61 15.84 17.66 24.43
C ILE A 61 14.74 16.66 24.81
N LEU A 62 14.70 16.20 26.06
CA LEU A 62 13.66 15.29 26.54
C LEU A 62 12.27 15.91 26.40
N GLU A 63 12.09 17.16 26.79
CA GLU A 63 10.82 17.90 26.65
C GLU A 63 10.40 18.01 25.16
N SER A 64 11.34 18.32 24.28
CA SER A 64 11.09 18.39 22.82
C SER A 64 10.66 17.03 22.24
N VAL A 65 11.31 15.94 22.64
CA VAL A 65 10.95 14.58 22.23
C VAL A 65 9.58 14.20 22.78
N GLN A 66 9.29 14.48 24.03
CA GLN A 66 7.99 14.20 24.65
C GLN A 66 6.86 14.98 23.97
N ALA A 67 7.06 16.27 23.71
CA ALA A 67 6.09 17.09 22.99
C ALA A 67 5.82 16.56 21.59
N TYR A 68 6.87 16.17 20.86
CA TYR A 68 6.72 15.54 19.54
C TYR A 68 5.96 14.21 19.62
N GLN A 69 6.29 13.33 20.56
CA GLN A 69 5.60 12.06 20.76
C GLN A 69 4.12 12.27 21.09
N GLN A 70 3.82 13.24 21.98
CA GLN A 70 2.44 13.58 22.32
C GLN A 70 1.68 14.07 21.08
N GLN A 71 2.25 14.95 20.29
CA GLN A 71 1.65 15.44 19.05
C GLN A 71 1.37 14.30 18.06
N GLN A 72 2.30 13.34 17.91
CA GLN A 72 2.11 12.17 17.07
C GLN A 72 0.95 11.29 17.56
N GLN A 73 0.87 11.05 18.88
CA GLN A 73 -0.22 10.27 19.48
C GLN A 73 -1.59 10.96 19.30
N GLU A 74 -1.66 12.27 19.48
CA GLU A 74 -2.89 13.04 19.27
C GLU A 74 -3.34 13.00 17.81
N THR A 75 -2.40 13.13 16.87
CA THR A 75 -2.67 13.03 15.42
C THR A 75 -3.20 11.64 15.05
N LEU A 76 -2.56 10.59 15.54
CA LEU A 76 -2.97 9.21 15.31
C LEU A 76 -4.38 8.95 15.88
N LYS A 77 -4.61 9.37 17.12
CA LYS A 77 -5.91 9.23 17.81
C LYS A 77 -7.02 9.98 17.08
N ALA A 78 -6.75 11.20 16.60
CA ALA A 78 -7.71 11.97 15.83
C ALA A 78 -8.04 11.30 14.48
N ALA A 79 -7.03 10.78 13.78
CA ALA A 79 -7.22 10.04 12.54
C ALA A 79 -8.06 8.76 12.74
N GLN A 80 -7.76 8.00 13.79
CA GLN A 80 -8.51 6.80 14.16
C GLN A 80 -9.98 7.13 14.50
N GLN A 81 -10.20 8.13 15.35
CA GLN A 81 -11.55 8.56 15.74
C GLN A 81 -12.37 9.02 14.53
N SER A 82 -11.76 9.81 13.63
CA SER A 82 -12.41 10.27 12.40
C SER A 82 -12.83 9.08 11.51
N PHE A 83 -11.93 8.13 11.30
CA PHE A 83 -12.23 6.95 10.50
C PHE A 83 -13.31 6.07 11.12
N LEU A 84 -13.24 5.83 12.43
CA LEU A 84 -14.27 5.03 13.14
C LEU A 84 -15.64 5.72 13.11
N GLN A 85 -15.67 7.06 13.15
CA GLN A 85 -16.90 7.81 12.98
C GLN A 85 -17.45 7.73 11.55
N GLU A 86 -16.58 7.81 10.54
CA GLU A 86 -16.95 7.59 9.14
C GLU A 86 -17.52 6.18 8.94
N MET A 87 -16.89 5.15 9.52
CA MET A 87 -17.40 3.78 9.49
C MET A 87 -18.79 3.61 10.12
N LYS A 88 -19.21 4.48 11.03
CA LYS A 88 -20.56 4.46 11.59
C LYS A 88 -21.59 5.11 10.68
N THR A 89 -21.21 6.18 9.98
CA THR A 89 -22.15 7.01 9.20
C THR A 89 -22.21 6.62 7.72
N THR A 90 -21.05 6.27 7.16
CA THR A 90 -20.87 5.94 5.74
C THR A 90 -19.93 4.75 5.55
N PRO A 91 -20.24 3.55 6.10
CA PRO A 91 -19.32 2.41 6.11
C PRO A 91 -18.84 1.99 4.73
N LYS A 92 -19.68 2.20 3.70
CA LYS A 92 -19.35 1.93 2.30
C LYS A 92 -18.07 2.64 1.82
N SER A 93 -17.82 3.88 2.28
CA SER A 93 -16.65 4.66 1.85
C SER A 93 -15.32 4.00 2.21
N ALA A 94 -15.28 3.25 3.32
CA ALA A 94 -14.09 2.57 3.80
C ALA A 94 -13.70 1.34 2.95
N ILE A 95 -14.60 0.81 2.13
CA ILE A 95 -14.30 -0.32 1.23
C ILE A 95 -13.28 0.13 0.17
N GLY A 96 -13.54 1.26 -0.51
CA GLY A 96 -12.69 1.75 -1.60
C GLY A 96 -12.55 0.71 -2.73
N ASP A 97 -11.32 0.48 -3.17
CA ASP A 97 -10.97 -0.49 -4.23
C ASP A 97 -10.77 -1.92 -3.70
N SER A 98 -11.01 -2.17 -2.42
CA SER A 98 -10.78 -3.47 -1.79
C SER A 98 -11.77 -4.52 -2.26
N PRO A 99 -11.36 -5.78 -2.37
CA PRO A 99 -12.28 -6.86 -2.67
C PRO A 99 -13.33 -6.97 -1.55
N SER A 100 -14.59 -7.09 -1.96
CA SER A 100 -15.70 -7.21 -1.03
C SER A 100 -16.68 -8.30 -1.44
N THR A 101 -17.36 -8.89 -0.45
CA THR A 101 -18.38 -9.93 -0.65
C THR A 101 -19.49 -9.79 0.37
N GLY A 102 -20.63 -10.44 0.15
CA GLY A 102 -21.80 -10.41 1.03
C GLY A 102 -22.84 -9.38 0.59
N ALA A 103 -23.41 -8.65 1.53
CA ALA A 103 -24.53 -7.76 1.32
C ALA A 103 -24.19 -6.61 0.35
N THR A 104 -25.01 -6.41 -0.68
CA THR A 104 -24.85 -5.33 -1.65
C THR A 104 -25.27 -3.95 -1.10
N SER A 105 -26.05 -3.93 0.00
CA SER A 105 -26.46 -2.69 0.66
C SER A 105 -25.29 -1.93 1.28
N GLN A 106 -24.23 -2.63 1.68
CA GLN A 106 -23.01 -2.08 2.30
C GLN A 106 -23.31 -1.16 3.51
N GLN A 107 -24.38 -1.45 4.22
CA GLN A 107 -24.78 -0.71 5.44
C GLN A 107 -24.04 -1.21 6.68
N ILE A 108 -23.76 -2.52 6.74
CA ILE A 108 -22.88 -3.10 7.76
C ILE A 108 -21.65 -3.64 7.04
N VAL A 109 -20.52 -3.02 7.30
CA VAL A 109 -19.23 -3.34 6.67
C VAL A 109 -18.25 -3.85 7.72
N LEU A 110 -17.77 -5.07 7.50
CA LEU A 110 -16.67 -5.67 8.22
C LEU A 110 -15.39 -5.51 7.40
N LEU A 111 -14.48 -4.66 7.85
CA LEU A 111 -13.12 -4.57 7.31
C LEU A 111 -12.25 -5.59 8.03
N GLU A 112 -11.51 -6.39 7.27
CA GLU A 112 -10.50 -7.32 7.74
C GLU A 112 -9.11 -6.87 7.27
N PHE A 113 -8.25 -6.39 8.18
CA PHE A 113 -6.83 -6.18 7.91
C PHE A 113 -6.09 -7.47 8.23
N SER A 114 -5.50 -8.08 7.22
CA SER A 114 -5.03 -9.47 7.36
C SER A 114 -3.76 -9.74 6.55
N ASP A 115 -3.07 -10.81 6.96
CA ASP A 115 -1.83 -11.31 6.40
C ASP A 115 -1.97 -12.81 6.13
N PHE A 116 -1.78 -13.23 4.90
CA PHE A 116 -1.94 -14.64 4.50
C PHE A 116 -0.95 -15.59 5.17
N GLN A 117 0.18 -15.09 5.67
CA GLN A 117 1.16 -15.92 6.39
C GLN A 117 0.94 -15.92 7.91
N CYS A 118 0.14 -14.98 8.45
CA CYS A 118 -0.10 -14.90 9.88
C CYS A 118 -0.94 -16.07 10.38
N PRO A 119 -0.46 -16.86 11.38
CA PRO A 119 -1.21 -18.03 11.90
C PRO A 119 -2.50 -17.64 12.63
N PHE A 120 -2.54 -16.43 13.19
CA PHE A 120 -3.77 -15.91 13.82
C PHE A 120 -4.82 -15.53 12.77
N CYS A 121 -4.40 -15.06 11.58
CA CYS A 121 -5.28 -14.78 10.45
C CYS A 121 -5.89 -16.07 9.91
N ALA A 122 -5.11 -17.15 9.79
CA ALA A 122 -5.65 -18.44 9.37
C ALA A 122 -6.73 -18.97 10.35
N ARG A 123 -6.53 -18.80 11.65
CA ARG A 123 -7.57 -19.16 12.63
C ARG A 123 -8.81 -18.28 12.53
N ALA A 124 -8.62 -16.98 12.37
CA ALA A 124 -9.73 -16.05 12.20
C ALA A 124 -10.49 -16.28 10.88
N HIS A 125 -9.82 -16.74 9.82
CA HIS A 125 -10.44 -17.07 8.54
C HIS A 125 -11.60 -18.07 8.70
N ASP A 126 -11.45 -19.12 9.50
CA ASP A 126 -12.51 -20.08 9.74
C ASP A 126 -13.71 -19.44 10.44
N THR A 127 -13.46 -18.57 11.42
CA THR A 127 -14.51 -17.83 12.13
C THR A 127 -15.21 -16.83 11.19
N VAL A 128 -14.46 -16.07 10.40
CA VAL A 128 -15.01 -15.12 9.41
C VAL A 128 -15.87 -15.86 8.38
N LYS A 129 -15.41 -17.01 7.89
CA LYS A 129 -16.17 -17.85 6.95
C LYS A 129 -17.51 -18.31 7.53
N GLN A 130 -17.52 -18.78 8.78
CA GLN A 130 -18.74 -19.17 9.49
C GLN A 130 -19.68 -17.98 9.73
N PHE A 131 -19.13 -16.84 10.15
CA PHE A 131 -19.87 -15.60 10.35
C PHE A 131 -20.53 -15.11 9.06
N MET A 132 -19.78 -15.05 7.97
CA MET A 132 -20.29 -14.60 6.67
C MET A 132 -21.32 -15.60 6.10
N ALA A 133 -21.17 -16.90 6.31
CA ALA A 133 -22.19 -17.89 5.89
C ALA A 133 -23.56 -17.63 6.52
N LYS A 134 -23.60 -17.07 7.74
CA LYS A 134 -24.86 -16.74 8.45
C LYS A 134 -25.39 -15.34 8.11
N HIS A 135 -24.51 -14.39 7.74
CA HIS A 135 -24.85 -12.96 7.68
C HIS A 135 -24.54 -12.29 6.33
N GLN A 136 -24.27 -13.07 5.28
CA GLN A 136 -23.96 -12.55 3.96
C GLN A 136 -25.08 -11.71 3.32
N ASP A 137 -26.30 -11.80 3.81
CA ASP A 137 -27.44 -10.97 3.41
C ASP A 137 -27.45 -9.58 4.06
N LYS A 138 -26.70 -9.40 5.18
CA LYS A 138 -26.68 -8.17 6.00
C LYS A 138 -25.32 -7.52 6.07
N VAL A 139 -24.25 -8.32 6.08
CA VAL A 139 -22.88 -7.85 6.27
C VAL A 139 -22.10 -7.92 4.97
N THR A 140 -21.36 -6.87 4.66
CA THR A 140 -20.36 -6.83 3.60
C THR A 140 -18.99 -7.01 4.24
N LEU A 141 -18.28 -8.07 3.88
CA LEU A 141 -16.86 -8.26 4.21
C LEU A 141 -16.01 -7.56 3.16
N ALA A 142 -15.04 -6.77 3.59
CA ALA A 142 -14.02 -6.17 2.73
C ALA A 142 -12.62 -6.47 3.29
N TYR A 143 -11.73 -6.94 2.43
CA TYR A 143 -10.37 -7.34 2.80
C TYR A 143 -9.37 -6.21 2.58
N LYS A 144 -8.52 -5.96 3.55
CA LYS A 144 -7.41 -5.00 3.53
C LYS A 144 -6.10 -5.75 3.68
N HIS A 145 -5.23 -5.61 2.70
CA HIS A 145 -3.90 -6.22 2.75
C HIS A 145 -3.03 -5.55 3.81
N PHE A 146 -2.58 -6.32 4.79
CA PHE A 146 -1.61 -5.84 5.78
C PHE A 146 -0.47 -6.85 6.00
N PRO A 147 0.39 -7.06 4.98
CA PRO A 147 1.49 -8.01 5.05
C PRO A 147 2.57 -7.54 6.05
N LEU A 148 2.83 -8.32 7.08
CA LEU A 148 3.84 -8.05 8.11
C LEU A 148 5.23 -8.52 7.64
N THR A 149 5.77 -7.86 6.65
CA THR A 149 7.00 -8.28 5.91
C THR A 149 8.24 -8.43 6.77
N SER A 150 8.29 -7.79 7.94
CA SER A 150 9.42 -7.91 8.88
C SER A 150 9.53 -9.29 9.55
N ILE A 151 8.41 -10.03 9.63
CA ILE A 151 8.34 -11.33 10.30
C ILE A 151 7.76 -12.43 9.41
N HIS A 152 7.12 -12.07 8.30
CA HIS A 152 6.43 -12.98 7.40
C HIS A 152 6.93 -12.81 5.95
N PRO A 153 7.99 -13.54 5.52
CA PRO A 153 8.60 -13.35 4.19
C PRO A 153 7.66 -13.66 3.02
N GLN A 154 6.64 -14.51 3.21
CA GLN A 154 5.65 -14.83 2.17
C GLN A 154 4.41 -13.93 2.21
N ALA A 155 4.27 -13.03 3.17
CA ALA A 155 3.10 -12.17 3.30
C ALA A 155 2.87 -11.26 2.09
N LEU A 156 3.92 -10.54 1.63
CA LEU A 156 3.82 -9.67 0.46
C LEU A 156 3.64 -10.45 -0.86
N PRO A 157 4.41 -11.52 -1.14
CA PRO A 157 4.16 -12.35 -2.31
C PRO A 157 2.72 -12.91 -2.37
N ALA A 158 2.19 -13.41 -1.26
CA ALA A 158 0.81 -13.90 -1.18
C ALA A 158 -0.23 -12.79 -1.40
N ALA A 159 -0.01 -11.60 -0.83
CA ALA A 159 -0.87 -10.44 -1.04
C ALA A 159 -0.91 -10.02 -2.52
N LYS A 160 0.26 -9.97 -3.20
CA LYS A 160 0.38 -9.68 -4.63
C LYS A 160 -0.33 -10.73 -5.49
N ALA A 161 -0.23 -12.01 -5.13
CA ALA A 161 -0.93 -13.09 -5.82
C ALA A 161 -2.45 -12.98 -5.65
N ALA A 162 -2.95 -12.70 -4.44
CA ALA A 162 -4.37 -12.48 -4.19
C ALA A 162 -4.91 -11.25 -4.96
N TRP A 163 -4.13 -10.16 -4.99
CA TRP A 163 -4.49 -8.98 -5.76
C TRP A 163 -4.57 -9.28 -7.28
N ALA A 164 -3.65 -10.07 -7.82
CA ALA A 164 -3.70 -10.48 -9.22
C ALA A 164 -4.93 -11.36 -9.53
N ALA A 165 -5.33 -12.22 -8.60
CA ALA A 165 -6.57 -12.99 -8.72
C ALA A 165 -7.81 -12.07 -8.69
N GLN A 166 -7.79 -11.00 -7.89
CA GLN A 166 -8.84 -9.96 -7.88
C GLN A 166 -9.02 -9.33 -9.27
N GLN A 167 -7.93 -9.06 -10.00
CA GLN A 167 -7.99 -8.48 -11.36
C GLN A 167 -8.66 -9.41 -12.39
N GLN A 168 -8.95 -10.65 -12.00
CA GLN A 168 -9.69 -11.63 -12.78
C GLN A 168 -10.98 -12.10 -12.10
N GLY A 169 -11.44 -11.37 -11.08
CA GLY A 169 -12.70 -11.63 -10.36
C GLY A 169 -12.70 -12.88 -9.48
N LYS A 170 -11.50 -13.35 -9.07
CA LYS A 170 -11.31 -14.58 -8.31
C LYS A 170 -10.64 -14.37 -6.95
N PHE A 171 -10.84 -13.18 -6.34
CA PHE A 171 -10.19 -12.87 -5.06
C PHE A 171 -10.61 -13.85 -3.96
N TRP A 172 -11.89 -14.07 -3.75
CA TRP A 172 -12.38 -14.82 -2.58
C TRP A 172 -12.07 -16.32 -2.66
N GLU A 173 -12.11 -16.90 -3.86
CA GLU A 173 -11.67 -18.28 -4.08
C GLU A 173 -10.16 -18.41 -3.81
N TYR A 174 -9.37 -17.40 -4.26
CA TYR A 174 -7.93 -17.37 -4.06
C TYR A 174 -7.57 -17.15 -2.59
N TYR A 175 -8.28 -16.25 -1.91
CA TYR A 175 -8.18 -15.95 -0.47
C TYR A 175 -8.38 -17.23 0.36
N ASN A 176 -9.45 -17.97 0.12
CA ASN A 176 -9.69 -19.24 0.80
C ASN A 176 -8.57 -20.24 0.58
N ALA A 177 -8.13 -20.42 -0.67
CA ALA A 177 -7.08 -21.37 -1.03
C ALA A 177 -5.71 -20.99 -0.42
N LEU A 178 -5.40 -19.71 -0.25
CA LEU A 178 -4.18 -19.26 0.42
C LEU A 178 -4.18 -19.62 1.92
N PHE A 179 -5.29 -19.39 2.62
CA PHE A 179 -5.38 -19.76 4.03
C PHE A 179 -5.41 -21.28 4.24
N GLU A 180 -6.13 -22.02 3.40
CA GLU A 180 -6.14 -23.48 3.43
C GLU A 180 -4.74 -24.07 3.15
N GLY A 181 -3.97 -23.44 2.26
CA GLY A 181 -2.60 -23.81 1.91
C GLY A 181 -1.52 -23.09 2.70
N GLN A 182 -1.83 -22.39 3.79
CA GLN A 182 -0.92 -21.45 4.47
C GLN A 182 0.47 -22.03 4.78
N LYS A 183 0.55 -23.29 5.15
CA LYS A 183 1.84 -23.96 5.47
C LYS A 183 2.74 -24.17 4.25
N GLN A 184 2.21 -24.00 3.05
CA GLN A 184 2.88 -24.24 1.76
C GLN A 184 3.03 -22.94 0.94
N LEU A 185 2.83 -21.76 1.57
CA LEU A 185 2.97 -20.48 0.89
C LEU A 185 4.30 -20.38 0.15
N GLY A 186 4.24 -20.05 -1.13
CA GLY A 186 5.37 -19.95 -2.04
C GLY A 186 4.93 -20.00 -3.50
N GLU A 187 5.87 -19.81 -4.41
CA GLU A 187 5.60 -19.69 -5.86
C GLU A 187 4.84 -20.87 -6.44
N GLU A 188 5.14 -22.10 -5.99
CA GLU A 188 4.45 -23.31 -6.43
C GLU A 188 2.96 -23.27 -6.06
N LEU A 189 2.63 -22.94 -4.82
CA LEU A 189 1.25 -22.83 -4.36
C LEU A 189 0.52 -21.73 -5.13
N TYR A 190 1.13 -20.55 -5.29
CA TYR A 190 0.49 -19.42 -5.97
C TYR A 190 0.13 -19.77 -7.42
N GLY A 191 1.04 -20.41 -8.14
CA GLY A 191 0.80 -20.89 -9.50
C GLY A 191 -0.27 -21.99 -9.56
N SER A 192 -0.23 -22.95 -8.63
CA SER A 192 -1.18 -24.06 -8.61
C SER A 192 -2.61 -23.58 -8.29
N ILE A 193 -2.78 -22.63 -7.38
CA ILE A 193 -4.10 -22.03 -7.10
C ILE A 193 -4.61 -21.30 -8.35
N ALA A 194 -3.75 -20.49 -9.01
CA ALA A 194 -4.12 -19.76 -10.22
C ALA A 194 -4.60 -20.71 -11.34
N GLN A 195 -3.92 -21.84 -11.53
CA GLN A 195 -4.32 -22.88 -12.49
C GLN A 195 -5.66 -23.51 -12.11
N LYS A 196 -5.84 -23.92 -10.85
CA LYS A 196 -7.09 -24.53 -10.36
C LYS A 196 -8.30 -23.62 -10.51
N LEU A 197 -8.08 -22.30 -10.40
CA LEU A 197 -9.14 -21.29 -10.56
C LEU A 197 -9.32 -20.83 -12.01
N ASN A 198 -8.62 -21.48 -12.96
CA ASN A 198 -8.64 -21.16 -14.40
C ASN A 198 -8.29 -19.69 -14.69
N LEU A 199 -7.35 -19.11 -13.94
CA LEU A 199 -6.84 -17.78 -14.22
C LEU A 199 -5.97 -17.79 -15.48
N LYS A 200 -5.98 -16.68 -16.23
CA LYS A 200 -5.03 -16.44 -17.33
C LYS A 200 -3.65 -16.23 -16.71
N LEU A 201 -2.78 -17.24 -16.79
CA LEU A 201 -1.50 -17.28 -16.06
C LEU A 201 -0.55 -16.13 -16.45
N ASP A 202 -0.48 -15.78 -17.75
CA ASP A 202 0.36 -14.66 -18.19
C ASP A 202 -0.10 -13.34 -17.56
N LYS A 203 -1.43 -13.09 -17.55
CA LYS A 203 -2.00 -11.92 -16.89
C LYS A 203 -1.78 -11.97 -15.39
N PHE A 204 -2.01 -13.10 -14.73
CA PHE A 204 -1.79 -13.27 -13.29
C PHE A 204 -0.34 -12.96 -12.92
N ASN A 205 0.63 -13.48 -13.65
CA ASN A 205 2.05 -13.25 -13.40
C ASN A 205 2.46 -11.80 -13.69
N SER A 206 1.92 -11.20 -14.75
CA SER A 206 2.14 -9.78 -15.05
C SER A 206 1.56 -8.88 -13.97
N ASP A 207 0.31 -9.12 -13.56
CA ASP A 207 -0.40 -8.30 -12.57
C ASP A 207 0.28 -8.37 -11.21
N ARG A 208 0.61 -9.56 -10.68
CA ARG A 208 1.24 -9.68 -9.36
C ARG A 208 2.63 -9.07 -9.26
N ASN A 209 3.33 -8.91 -10.40
CA ASN A 209 4.65 -8.29 -10.45
C ASN A 209 4.60 -6.81 -10.88
N SER A 210 3.40 -6.24 -10.98
CA SER A 210 3.21 -4.86 -11.43
C SER A 210 3.38 -3.83 -10.31
N PRO A 211 3.79 -2.59 -10.65
CA PRO A 211 3.74 -1.47 -9.71
C PRO A 211 2.33 -1.19 -9.17
N ALA A 212 1.28 -1.58 -9.92
CA ALA A 212 -0.11 -1.41 -9.51
C ALA A 212 -0.45 -2.30 -8.31
N ALA A 213 0.05 -3.56 -8.27
CA ALA A 213 -0.10 -4.44 -7.12
C ALA A 213 0.55 -3.84 -5.86
N GLU A 214 1.78 -3.32 -6.00
CA GLU A 214 2.50 -2.67 -4.90
C GLU A 214 1.76 -1.44 -4.39
N ALA A 215 1.27 -0.59 -5.30
CA ALA A 215 0.52 0.61 -4.95
C ALA A 215 -0.80 0.28 -4.24
N ALA A 216 -1.53 -0.74 -4.69
CA ALA A 216 -2.79 -1.15 -4.09
C ALA A 216 -2.59 -1.69 -2.65
N ILE A 217 -1.62 -2.61 -2.47
CA ILE A 217 -1.27 -3.15 -1.16
C ILE A 217 -0.72 -2.02 -0.26
N GLY A 218 0.12 -1.13 -0.82
CA GLY A 218 0.68 0.01 -0.10
C GLY A 218 -0.39 0.97 0.44
N LYS A 219 -1.50 1.18 -0.28
CA LYS A 219 -2.64 1.99 0.21
C LYS A 219 -3.27 1.38 1.48
N ASP A 220 -3.49 0.07 1.49
CA ASP A 220 -4.06 -0.62 2.64
C ASP A 220 -3.10 -0.60 3.84
N VAL A 221 -1.79 -0.80 3.60
CA VAL A 221 -0.74 -0.69 4.63
C VAL A 221 -0.70 0.72 5.23
N GLN A 222 -0.74 1.76 4.39
CA GLN A 222 -0.77 3.16 4.85
C GLN A 222 -2.02 3.45 5.67
N LEU A 223 -3.18 2.92 5.28
CA LEU A 223 -4.40 3.05 6.07
C LEU A 223 -4.24 2.37 7.43
N ALA A 224 -3.73 1.13 7.49
CA ALA A 224 -3.47 0.44 8.75
C ALA A 224 -2.55 1.25 9.67
N GLN A 225 -1.44 1.77 9.14
CA GLN A 225 -0.49 2.62 9.87
C GLN A 225 -1.15 3.91 10.39
N LYS A 226 -1.93 4.59 9.53
CA LYS A 226 -2.69 5.80 9.91
C LYS A 226 -3.70 5.53 11.03
N LEU A 227 -4.21 4.31 11.12
CA LEU A 227 -5.14 3.88 12.16
C LEU A 227 -4.44 3.31 13.40
N GLY A 228 -3.11 3.25 13.42
CA GLY A 228 -2.35 2.65 14.52
C GLY A 228 -2.55 1.14 14.66
N ILE A 229 -2.84 0.45 13.56
CA ILE A 229 -2.95 -1.01 13.54
C ILE A 229 -1.54 -1.59 13.48
N GLU A 230 -1.15 -2.34 14.51
CA GLU A 230 0.21 -2.87 14.67
C GLU A 230 0.32 -4.37 14.39
N GLY A 231 -0.82 -5.05 14.20
CA GLY A 231 -0.84 -6.51 14.01
C GLY A 231 -2.07 -7.03 13.29
N THR A 232 -2.01 -8.31 12.92
CA THR A 232 -3.07 -9.00 12.18
C THR A 232 -3.51 -10.28 12.89
N PRO A 233 -4.77 -10.70 12.72
CA PRO A 233 -5.84 -9.96 12.07
C PRO A 233 -6.36 -8.81 12.93
N PHE A 234 -6.82 -7.74 12.27
CA PHE A 234 -7.50 -6.63 12.91
C PHE A 234 -8.81 -6.34 12.15
N PHE A 235 -9.87 -6.09 12.87
CA PHE A 235 -11.19 -5.93 12.30
C PHE A 235 -11.84 -4.61 12.72
N ILE A 236 -12.63 -4.04 11.80
CA ILE A 236 -13.50 -2.89 12.09
C ILE A 236 -14.88 -3.18 11.54
N MET A 237 -15.91 -3.22 12.39
CA MET A 237 -17.29 -3.38 11.97
C MET A 237 -18.10 -2.16 12.39
N ASN A 238 -18.48 -1.29 11.42
CA ASN A 238 -19.21 -0.05 11.66
C ASN A 238 -18.71 0.75 12.88
N GLY A 239 -17.37 0.94 12.95
CA GLY A 239 -16.72 1.73 14.01
C GLY A 239 -16.46 0.97 15.32
N LYS A 240 -16.78 -0.33 15.41
CA LYS A 240 -16.32 -1.22 16.48
C LYS A 240 -15.05 -1.94 16.04
N THR A 241 -14.02 -1.91 16.87
CA THR A 241 -12.71 -2.53 16.60
C THR A 241 -12.52 -3.79 17.45
N PHE A 242 -11.89 -4.80 16.86
CA PHE A 242 -11.48 -6.02 17.56
C PHE A 242 -10.30 -6.67 16.81
N SER A 243 -9.55 -7.55 17.47
CA SER A 243 -8.31 -8.10 16.91
C SER A 243 -8.03 -9.53 17.38
N GLY A 244 -7.14 -10.20 16.65
CA GLY A 244 -6.72 -11.56 16.94
C GLY A 244 -7.66 -12.63 16.40
N ALA A 245 -7.43 -13.89 16.81
CA ALA A 245 -8.27 -15.02 16.44
C ALA A 245 -9.58 -14.98 17.25
N ILE A 246 -10.51 -14.15 16.77
CA ILE A 246 -11.80 -13.89 17.40
C ILE A 246 -12.72 -15.12 17.34
N GLU A 247 -13.53 -15.31 18.37
CA GLU A 247 -14.56 -16.34 18.41
C GLU A 247 -15.86 -15.86 17.72
N LEU A 248 -16.61 -16.82 17.14
CA LEU A 248 -17.85 -16.52 16.42
C LEU A 248 -18.87 -15.79 17.31
N ALA A 249 -19.03 -16.21 18.56
CA ALA A 249 -19.96 -15.60 19.50
C ALA A 249 -19.66 -14.11 19.78
N GLU A 250 -18.38 -13.73 19.75
CA GLU A 250 -17.95 -12.34 19.92
C GLU A 250 -18.31 -11.52 18.68
N MET A 251 -18.07 -12.02 17.46
CA MET A 251 -18.49 -11.36 16.22
C MET A 251 -20.02 -11.16 16.17
N GLU A 252 -20.78 -12.17 16.56
CA GLU A 252 -22.25 -12.10 16.67
C GLU A 252 -22.71 -11.03 17.66
N SER A 253 -22.04 -10.93 18.83
CA SER A 253 -22.34 -9.93 19.85
C SER A 253 -22.06 -8.50 19.32
N ILE A 254 -20.94 -8.32 18.60
CA ILE A 254 -20.60 -7.04 17.96
C ILE A 254 -21.67 -6.65 16.94
N LEU A 255 -22.06 -7.57 16.04
CA LEU A 255 -23.11 -7.35 15.06
C LEU A 255 -24.44 -6.95 15.73
N ALA A 256 -24.85 -7.67 16.78
CA ALA A 256 -26.06 -7.35 17.52
C ALA A 256 -26.04 -5.97 18.17
N SER A 257 -24.86 -5.46 18.56
CA SER A 257 -24.68 -4.12 19.13
C SER A 257 -24.79 -2.99 18.13
N ILE A 258 -24.59 -3.29 16.83
CA ILE A 258 -24.62 -2.32 15.73
C ILE A 258 -26.03 -2.25 15.12
N SER A 259 -26.78 -3.35 15.15
CA SER A 259 -28.09 -3.50 14.51
C SER A 259 -29.24 -2.91 15.35
N LYS A 260 -28.92 -2.30 16.49
CA LYS A 260 -29.90 -1.59 17.36
C LYS A 260 -29.95 -0.12 17.00
#